data_a9199feb5b4b509b0a1f8293a7a22e69
#
_entry.id   a9199feb5b4b509b0a1f8293a7a22e69
#
_cell.length_a   1.000
_cell.length_b   1.000
_cell.length_c   1.000
_cell.angle_alpha   90.00
_cell.angle_beta   90.00
_cell.angle_gamma   90.00
#
_symmetry.space_group_name_H-M   'P 1'
#
loop_
_entity.id
_entity.type
_entity.pdbx_description
1 polymer ?
#
loop_
_entity_poly.entity_id
_entity_poly.type
_entity_poly.pdbx_seq_one_letter_code
_entity_poly.pdbx_strand_id
1 'polypeptide(L)'
;MALNPIIKNSMLALTLAGLVACETVQTTQGGAVGIDRKQSMLVSSKDMETQASKEYQQVLAEARGKGLLNRNAAQAQRVKTIANRLIPQTGVFRPDALKWSWEVNVLNSDDTNAWCMPGGKIAVYTGLIDKLKITDDELAAVMGHEIAHALREHARERASQQMVANSAISIGAALLGLGDVGQQGAQYAYMGLMGLPNSRANETEADRIGVELAARGGYDPKAAVTLWQKMARLGGEEPMKFMSTHPSSADRIADLTVYAQRVEPLYQQARKTR
;
A
#
# COMPACT_ATOMS: atom_id res chain seq x y z
N MET A 1 -47.41 25.31 16.31
CA MET A 1 -46.86 25.93 15.07
C MET A 1 -46.43 24.81 14.15
N ALA A 2 -47.22 24.51 13.12
CA ALA A 2 -46.95 23.38 12.21
C ALA A 2 -45.87 23.78 11.22
N LEU A 3 -44.79 23.02 11.13
CA LEU A 3 -43.71 23.22 10.16
C LEU A 3 -44.25 23.08 8.72
N ASN A 4 -43.85 24.03 7.88
CA ASN A 4 -44.26 24.14 6.49
C ASN A 4 -43.93 22.82 5.74
N PRO A 5 -44.85 22.24 4.94
CA PRO A 5 -44.66 20.95 4.25
C PRO A 5 -43.43 20.93 3.31
N ILE A 6 -43.03 22.10 2.79
CA ILE A 6 -41.84 22.25 1.96
C ILE A 6 -40.57 21.93 2.77
N ILE A 7 -40.48 22.33 4.05
CA ILE A 7 -39.32 22.06 4.92
C ILE A 7 -39.27 20.57 5.28
N LYS A 8 -40.44 19.93 5.49
CA LYS A 8 -40.47 18.47 5.75
C LYS A 8 -39.99 17.64 4.58
N ASN A 9 -40.37 18.01 3.36
CA ASN A 9 -39.96 17.29 2.15
C ASN A 9 -38.48 17.52 1.83
N SER A 10 -37.92 18.71 2.12
CA SER A 10 -36.52 18.99 1.95
C SER A 10 -35.66 18.25 2.99
N MET A 11 -36.11 18.10 4.24
CA MET A 11 -35.39 17.27 5.24
C MET A 11 -35.47 15.78 4.91
N LEU A 12 -36.55 15.29 4.35
CA LEU A 12 -36.68 13.88 3.94
C LEU A 12 -35.81 13.58 2.71
N ALA A 13 -35.68 14.52 1.77
CA ALA A 13 -34.81 14.38 0.62
C ALA A 13 -33.32 14.45 1.01
N LEU A 14 -32.92 15.25 2.00
CA LEU A 14 -31.54 15.28 2.52
C LEU A 14 -31.16 13.98 3.24
N THR A 15 -32.11 13.30 3.90
CA THR A 15 -31.85 11.99 4.55
C THR A 15 -31.73 10.84 3.57
N LEU A 16 -32.30 10.92 2.37
CA LEU A 16 -32.13 9.89 1.33
C LEU A 16 -30.83 10.06 0.51
N ALA A 17 -30.30 11.27 0.40
CA ALA A 17 -29.03 11.52 -0.30
C ALA A 17 -27.78 11.10 0.50
N GLY A 18 -27.93 10.73 1.77
CA GLY A 18 -26.85 10.42 2.71
C GLY A 18 -26.47 8.94 2.84
N LEU A 19 -27.14 8.02 2.13
CA LEU A 19 -26.80 6.61 2.14
C LEU A 19 -25.85 6.26 0.97
N VAL A 20 -24.70 6.93 0.90
CA VAL A 20 -23.53 6.32 0.25
C VAL A 20 -23.10 5.19 1.20
N ALA A 21 -23.59 3.98 0.93
CA ALA A 21 -23.28 2.83 1.75
C ALA A 21 -21.77 2.57 1.66
N CYS A 22 -21.06 2.81 2.76
CA CYS A 22 -19.71 2.28 2.89
C CYS A 22 -19.79 0.77 2.72
N GLU A 23 -19.31 0.24 1.61
CA GLU A 23 -19.20 -1.20 1.44
C GLU A 23 -18.12 -1.71 2.38
N THR A 24 -18.49 -2.64 3.25
CA THR A 24 -17.52 -3.33 4.11
C THR A 24 -17.01 -4.56 3.35
N VAL A 25 -15.76 -4.51 2.92
CA VAL A 25 -15.15 -5.51 2.03
C VAL A 25 -14.01 -6.25 2.74
N GLN A 26 -13.91 -7.53 2.50
CA GLN A 26 -12.71 -8.30 2.77
C GLN A 26 -11.97 -8.50 1.44
N THR A 27 -10.91 -7.74 1.22
CA THR A 27 -10.20 -7.68 -0.07
C THR A 27 -9.30 -8.88 -0.32
N THR A 28 -8.91 -9.63 0.73
CA THR A 28 -8.04 -10.80 0.63
C THR A 28 -8.54 -11.95 1.50
N GLN A 29 -8.17 -13.17 1.13
CA GLN A 29 -8.21 -14.31 2.03
C GLN A 29 -7.11 -14.19 3.09
N GLY A 30 -7.27 -14.84 4.24
CA GLY A 30 -6.39 -14.71 5.40
C GLY A 30 -4.98 -15.27 5.22
N GLY A 31 -4.78 -16.22 4.31
CA GLY A 31 -3.52 -16.94 4.19
C GLY A 31 -3.13 -17.71 5.47
N ALA A 32 -1.89 -18.16 5.54
CA ALA A 32 -1.33 -18.77 6.75
C ALA A 32 -1.14 -17.72 7.87
N VAL A 33 -1.03 -16.44 7.52
CA VAL A 33 -0.86 -15.34 8.47
C VAL A 33 -2.17 -14.86 9.11
N GLY A 34 -3.33 -15.26 8.58
CA GLY A 34 -4.64 -15.06 9.20
C GLY A 34 -5.15 -13.63 9.17
N ILE A 35 -4.92 -12.89 8.09
CA ILE A 35 -5.47 -11.53 7.94
C ILE A 35 -6.93 -11.59 7.51
N ASP A 36 -7.82 -11.07 8.36
CA ASP A 36 -9.27 -11.12 8.17
C ASP A 36 -9.98 -9.77 8.42
N ARG A 37 -9.23 -8.69 8.66
CA ARG A 37 -9.81 -7.36 8.89
C ARG A 37 -10.65 -6.91 7.69
N LYS A 38 -11.86 -6.50 7.97
CA LYS A 38 -12.75 -5.87 6.99
C LYS A 38 -12.39 -4.39 6.82
N GLN A 39 -12.54 -3.89 5.60
CA GLN A 39 -12.19 -2.52 5.21
C GLN A 39 -13.44 -1.79 4.72
N SER A 40 -13.54 -0.50 5.01
CA SER A 40 -14.65 0.35 4.51
C SER A 40 -14.21 1.06 3.23
N MET A 41 -14.90 0.78 2.13
CA MET A 41 -14.56 1.27 0.80
C MET A 41 -15.72 2.10 0.22
N LEU A 42 -15.39 3.29 -0.31
CA LEU A 42 -16.31 4.15 -1.06
C LEU A 42 -15.87 4.29 -2.52
N VAL A 43 -14.56 4.40 -2.73
CA VAL A 43 -13.98 4.55 -4.07
C VAL A 43 -14.03 3.21 -4.80
N SER A 44 -14.30 3.20 -6.10
CA SER A 44 -14.30 2.00 -6.93
C SER A 44 -12.87 1.44 -7.12
N SER A 45 -12.70 0.11 -7.01
CA SER A 45 -11.44 -0.56 -7.30
C SER A 45 -10.99 -0.31 -8.74
N LYS A 46 -11.93 -0.38 -9.69
CA LYS A 46 -11.68 -0.15 -11.12
C LYS A 46 -11.19 1.27 -11.40
N ASP A 47 -11.73 2.28 -10.71
CA ASP A 47 -11.29 3.66 -10.89
C ASP A 47 -9.88 3.84 -10.32
N MET A 48 -9.58 3.24 -9.18
CA MET A 48 -8.22 3.24 -8.61
C MET A 48 -7.21 2.56 -9.53
N GLU A 49 -7.54 1.41 -10.11
CA GLU A 49 -6.67 0.72 -11.07
C GLU A 49 -6.46 1.53 -12.34
N THR A 50 -7.52 2.16 -12.86
CA THR A 50 -7.44 2.99 -14.04
C THR A 50 -6.54 4.20 -13.82
N GLN A 51 -6.72 4.88 -12.68
CA GLN A 51 -5.90 6.04 -12.31
C GLN A 51 -4.44 5.63 -12.08
N ALA A 52 -4.22 4.55 -11.33
CA ALA A 52 -2.89 4.01 -11.07
C ALA A 52 -2.16 3.65 -12.37
N SER A 53 -2.86 3.03 -13.32
CA SER A 53 -2.28 2.71 -14.63
C SER A 53 -1.83 3.96 -15.40
N LYS A 54 -2.65 5.03 -15.41
CA LYS A 54 -2.29 6.31 -16.05
C LYS A 54 -1.06 6.95 -15.39
N GLU A 55 -1.07 7.05 -14.07
CA GLU A 55 0.03 7.63 -13.30
C GLU A 55 1.32 6.83 -13.50
N TYR A 56 1.24 5.50 -13.48
CA TYR A 56 2.37 4.64 -13.75
C TYR A 56 2.98 4.89 -15.13
N GLN A 57 2.16 4.95 -16.18
CA GLN A 57 2.65 5.24 -17.53
C GLN A 57 3.29 6.62 -17.65
N GLN A 58 2.79 7.62 -16.93
CA GLN A 58 3.42 8.95 -16.85
C GLN A 58 4.81 8.86 -16.21
N VAL A 59 4.93 8.17 -15.07
CA VAL A 59 6.23 7.95 -14.39
C VAL A 59 7.22 7.23 -15.33
N LEU A 60 6.76 6.18 -16.03
CA LEU A 60 7.62 5.45 -16.96
C LEU A 60 8.04 6.30 -18.16
N ALA A 61 7.13 7.13 -18.71
CA ALA A 61 7.43 8.04 -19.81
C ALA A 61 8.48 9.07 -19.40
N GLU A 62 8.32 9.68 -18.22
CA GLU A 62 9.30 10.62 -17.67
C GLU A 62 10.66 9.95 -17.44
N ALA A 63 10.68 8.79 -16.79
CA ALA A 63 11.92 8.05 -16.54
C ALA A 63 12.61 7.63 -17.86
N ARG A 64 11.84 7.24 -18.87
CA ARG A 64 12.37 6.90 -20.20
C ARG A 64 12.97 8.13 -20.89
N GLY A 65 12.26 9.26 -20.87
CA GLY A 65 12.74 10.52 -21.47
C GLY A 65 14.07 11.01 -20.85
N LYS A 66 14.29 10.70 -19.58
CA LYS A 66 15.53 11.02 -18.85
C LYS A 66 16.59 9.91 -18.90
N GLY A 67 16.35 8.79 -19.58
CA GLY A 67 17.26 7.64 -19.61
C GLY A 67 17.44 6.93 -18.27
N LEU A 68 16.43 7.02 -17.38
CA LEU A 68 16.46 6.49 -16.01
C LEU A 68 15.68 5.18 -15.87
N LEU A 69 14.92 4.76 -16.88
CA LEU A 69 14.12 3.54 -16.83
C LEU A 69 14.97 2.31 -17.14
N ASN A 70 15.04 1.36 -16.21
CA ASN A 70 15.75 0.08 -16.36
C ASN A 70 17.20 0.22 -16.86
N ARG A 71 17.87 1.30 -16.49
CA ARG A 71 19.22 1.64 -16.98
C ARG A 71 20.25 0.56 -16.68
N ASN A 72 20.17 -0.05 -15.49
CA ASN A 72 20.99 -1.21 -15.11
C ASN A 72 20.21 -2.50 -15.42
N ALA A 73 20.54 -3.13 -16.55
CA ALA A 73 19.86 -4.35 -17.01
C ALA A 73 19.97 -5.51 -15.99
N ALA A 74 21.08 -5.64 -15.28
CA ALA A 74 21.27 -6.68 -14.28
C ALA A 74 20.33 -6.47 -13.08
N GLN A 75 20.23 -5.25 -12.57
CA GLN A 75 19.28 -4.92 -11.50
C GLN A 75 17.83 -5.10 -11.96
N ALA A 76 17.50 -4.65 -13.16
CA ALA A 76 16.16 -4.81 -13.73
C ALA A 76 15.79 -6.30 -13.85
N GLN A 77 16.70 -7.13 -14.32
CA GLN A 77 16.49 -8.59 -14.42
C GLN A 77 16.38 -9.23 -13.04
N ARG A 78 17.19 -8.81 -12.07
CA ARG A 78 17.11 -9.28 -10.68
C ARG A 78 15.73 -9.02 -10.07
N VAL A 79 15.22 -7.78 -10.18
CA VAL A 79 13.89 -7.39 -9.67
C VAL A 79 12.80 -8.18 -10.36
N LYS A 80 12.85 -8.34 -11.70
CA LYS A 80 11.89 -9.14 -12.46
C LYS A 80 11.90 -10.61 -12.04
N THR A 81 13.07 -11.18 -11.79
CA THR A 81 13.18 -12.58 -11.32
C THR A 81 12.49 -12.77 -9.98
N ILE A 82 12.65 -11.82 -9.05
CA ILE A 82 11.97 -11.87 -7.77
C ILE A 82 10.46 -11.72 -7.96
N ALA A 83 10.01 -10.73 -8.74
CA ALA A 83 8.59 -10.52 -9.02
C ALA A 83 7.92 -11.76 -9.62
N ASN A 84 8.56 -12.40 -10.60
CA ASN A 84 8.04 -13.61 -11.25
C ASN A 84 7.84 -14.81 -10.29
N ARG A 85 8.46 -14.75 -9.11
CA ARG A 85 8.30 -15.79 -8.07
C ARG A 85 7.25 -15.39 -7.03
N LEU A 86 7.09 -14.07 -6.77
CA LEU A 86 6.11 -13.55 -5.82
C LEU A 86 4.70 -13.49 -6.44
N ILE A 87 4.58 -13.03 -7.68
CA ILE A 87 3.28 -12.81 -8.34
C ILE A 87 2.39 -14.06 -8.37
N PRO A 88 2.88 -15.27 -8.72
CA PRO A 88 2.04 -16.47 -8.66
C PRO A 88 1.49 -16.80 -7.27
N GLN A 89 2.17 -16.34 -6.20
CA GLN A 89 1.74 -16.58 -4.83
C GLN A 89 0.60 -15.65 -4.38
N THR A 90 0.34 -14.57 -5.12
CA THR A 90 -0.76 -13.63 -4.83
C THR A 90 -2.12 -14.29 -4.88
N GLY A 91 -2.27 -15.35 -5.69
CA GLY A 91 -3.52 -16.11 -5.81
C GLY A 91 -4.00 -16.76 -4.51
N VAL A 92 -3.11 -17.00 -3.53
CA VAL A 92 -3.46 -17.51 -2.21
C VAL A 92 -4.30 -16.48 -1.42
N PHE A 93 -4.02 -15.21 -1.62
CA PHE A 93 -4.72 -14.12 -0.94
C PHE A 93 -5.84 -13.54 -1.79
N ARG A 94 -5.61 -13.44 -3.10
CA ARG A 94 -6.53 -12.77 -4.02
C ARG A 94 -6.46 -13.43 -5.41
N PRO A 95 -7.37 -14.37 -5.72
CA PRO A 95 -7.32 -15.15 -6.97
C PRO A 95 -7.40 -14.32 -8.25
N ASP A 96 -8.15 -13.20 -8.23
CA ASP A 96 -8.23 -12.28 -9.36
C ASP A 96 -6.92 -11.53 -9.63
N ALA A 97 -6.05 -11.37 -8.62
CA ALA A 97 -4.74 -10.75 -8.79
C ALA A 97 -3.83 -11.50 -9.78
N LEU A 98 -4.05 -12.80 -9.99
CA LEU A 98 -3.33 -13.57 -11.02
C LEU A 98 -3.61 -13.05 -12.45
N LYS A 99 -4.72 -12.32 -12.63
CA LYS A 99 -5.14 -11.75 -13.92
C LYS A 99 -4.78 -10.27 -14.05
N TRP A 100 -4.17 -9.65 -13.04
CA TRP A 100 -3.75 -8.27 -13.12
C TRP A 100 -2.68 -8.07 -14.19
N SER A 101 -2.67 -6.92 -14.81
CA SER A 101 -1.64 -6.53 -15.78
C SER A 101 -0.36 -6.13 -15.06
N TRP A 102 0.33 -7.10 -14.45
CA TRP A 102 1.56 -6.88 -13.70
C TRP A 102 2.65 -6.25 -14.56
N GLU A 103 3.23 -5.17 -14.08
CA GLU A 103 4.37 -4.51 -14.69
C GLU A 103 5.43 -4.24 -13.63
N VAL A 104 6.70 -4.50 -13.96
CA VAL A 104 7.83 -4.43 -13.03
C VAL A 104 8.96 -3.66 -13.67
N ASN A 105 9.32 -2.52 -13.08
CA ASN A 105 10.38 -1.67 -13.59
C ASN A 105 11.32 -1.19 -12.47
N VAL A 106 12.54 -0.85 -12.85
CA VAL A 106 13.55 -0.24 -11.98
C VAL A 106 13.77 1.21 -12.42
N LEU A 107 13.66 2.12 -11.47
CA LEU A 107 13.91 3.55 -11.67
C LEU A 107 15.30 3.90 -11.13
N ASN A 108 16.15 4.45 -11.99
CA ASN A 108 17.48 4.88 -11.59
C ASN A 108 17.37 6.21 -10.83
N SER A 109 17.45 6.15 -9.51
CA SER A 109 17.36 7.29 -8.59
C SER A 109 18.07 6.95 -7.29
N ASP A 110 18.59 7.96 -6.62
CA ASP A 110 19.21 7.83 -5.29
C ASP A 110 18.16 7.68 -4.17
N ASP A 111 16.87 7.83 -4.48
CA ASP A 111 15.79 7.59 -3.54
C ASP A 111 15.79 6.14 -3.05
N THR A 112 15.69 5.96 -1.74
CA THR A 112 15.48 4.65 -1.12
C THR A 112 13.99 4.34 -1.08
N ASN A 113 13.43 3.86 -2.20
CA ASN A 113 11.99 3.65 -2.32
C ASN A 113 11.64 2.42 -3.18
N ALA A 114 10.45 1.89 -2.95
CA ALA A 114 9.75 0.93 -3.80
C ALA A 114 8.25 1.14 -3.61
N TRP A 115 7.43 0.73 -4.57
CA TRP A 115 5.98 0.79 -4.44
C TRP A 115 5.29 -0.17 -5.43
N CYS A 116 4.07 -0.56 -5.08
CA CYS A 116 3.16 -1.29 -5.95
C CYS A 116 1.80 -0.58 -5.98
N MET A 117 1.46 0.02 -7.11
CA MET A 117 0.15 0.64 -7.30
C MET A 117 -0.94 -0.40 -7.59
N PRO A 118 -2.23 -0.05 -7.40
CA PRO A 118 -3.36 -0.89 -7.77
C PRO A 118 -3.24 -1.49 -9.17
N GLY A 119 -3.65 -2.75 -9.33
CA GLY A 119 -3.51 -3.47 -10.59
C GLY A 119 -2.10 -4.00 -10.88
N GLY A 120 -1.19 -4.02 -9.87
CA GLY A 120 0.12 -4.68 -9.95
C GLY A 120 1.20 -3.89 -10.68
N LYS A 121 1.24 -2.57 -10.53
CA LYS A 121 2.26 -1.70 -11.14
C LYS A 121 3.41 -1.46 -10.16
N ILE A 122 4.52 -2.17 -10.34
CA ILE A 122 5.67 -2.20 -9.42
C ILE A 122 6.81 -1.33 -9.93
N ALA A 123 7.38 -0.51 -9.07
CA ALA A 123 8.66 0.14 -9.30
C ALA A 123 9.58 -0.02 -8.09
N VAL A 124 10.85 -0.27 -8.37
CA VAL A 124 11.92 -0.33 -7.38
C VAL A 124 12.99 0.70 -7.76
N TYR A 125 13.46 1.47 -6.80
CA TYR A 125 14.48 2.48 -7.04
C TYR A 125 15.88 1.91 -6.80
N THR A 126 16.85 2.30 -7.65
CA THR A 126 18.25 1.83 -7.49
C THR A 126 18.84 2.23 -6.15
N GLY A 127 18.46 3.40 -5.60
CA GLY A 127 18.92 3.84 -4.29
C GLY A 127 18.55 2.88 -3.15
N LEU A 128 17.39 2.22 -3.23
CA LEU A 128 17.02 1.18 -2.28
C LEU A 128 17.95 -0.03 -2.38
N ILE A 129 18.31 -0.44 -3.60
CA ILE A 129 19.16 -1.60 -3.86
C ILE A 129 20.60 -1.31 -3.41
N ASP A 130 21.14 -0.17 -3.83
CA ASP A 130 22.56 0.15 -3.73
C ASP A 130 22.95 0.65 -2.32
N LYS A 131 22.17 1.58 -1.74
CA LYS A 131 22.47 2.15 -0.41
C LYS A 131 22.31 1.12 0.71
N LEU A 132 21.27 0.28 0.62
CA LEU A 132 21.04 -0.80 1.59
C LEU A 132 21.89 -2.05 1.32
N LYS A 133 22.53 -2.16 0.14
CA LYS A 133 23.20 -3.39 -0.31
C LYS A 133 22.27 -4.60 -0.07
N ILE A 134 21.04 -4.44 -0.53
CA ILE A 134 19.93 -5.35 -0.21
C ILE A 134 20.15 -6.72 -0.86
N THR A 135 19.97 -7.80 -0.09
CA THR A 135 20.00 -9.17 -0.61
C THR A 135 18.74 -9.49 -1.42
N ASP A 136 18.71 -10.62 -2.14
CA ASP A 136 17.51 -11.06 -2.86
C ASP A 136 16.35 -11.36 -1.92
N ASP A 137 16.63 -11.97 -0.77
CA ASP A 137 15.61 -12.26 0.24
C ASP A 137 15.05 -10.99 0.86
N GLU A 138 15.90 -10.00 1.16
CA GLU A 138 15.47 -8.69 1.66
C GLU A 138 14.67 -7.91 0.60
N LEU A 139 15.07 -7.97 -0.68
CA LEU A 139 14.36 -7.33 -1.77
C LEU A 139 13.00 -8.00 -2.01
N ALA A 140 12.92 -9.32 -1.88
CA ALA A 140 11.67 -10.06 -1.92
C ALA A 140 10.75 -9.68 -0.75
N ALA A 141 11.28 -9.42 0.44
CA ALA A 141 10.51 -8.94 1.57
C ALA A 141 9.92 -7.54 1.31
N VAL A 142 10.70 -6.58 0.76
CA VAL A 142 10.16 -5.26 0.34
C VAL A 142 9.08 -5.44 -0.72
N MET A 143 9.37 -6.17 -1.79
CA MET A 143 8.43 -6.33 -2.90
C MET A 143 7.16 -7.06 -2.44
N GLY A 144 7.28 -8.05 -1.56
CA GLY A 144 6.15 -8.74 -0.95
C GLY A 144 5.27 -7.80 -0.12
N HIS A 145 5.89 -6.90 0.65
CA HIS A 145 5.21 -5.86 1.42
C HIS A 145 4.43 -4.89 0.50
N GLU A 146 5.06 -4.40 -0.55
CA GLU A 146 4.40 -3.51 -1.53
C GLU A 146 3.26 -4.21 -2.28
N ILE A 147 3.47 -5.45 -2.71
CA ILE A 147 2.42 -6.28 -3.31
C ILE A 147 1.25 -6.46 -2.34
N ALA A 148 1.53 -6.70 -1.06
CA ALA A 148 0.48 -6.84 -0.04
C ALA A 148 -0.37 -5.58 0.13
N HIS A 149 0.23 -4.38 0.06
CA HIS A 149 -0.52 -3.12 0.04
C HIS A 149 -1.50 -3.06 -1.14
N ALA A 150 -1.07 -3.49 -2.33
CA ALA A 150 -1.94 -3.52 -3.51
C ALA A 150 -3.05 -4.58 -3.38
N LEU A 151 -2.74 -5.80 -2.90
CA LEU A 151 -3.71 -6.86 -2.68
C LEU A 151 -4.79 -6.45 -1.67
N ARG A 152 -4.39 -5.79 -0.58
CA ARG A 152 -5.27 -5.26 0.46
C ARG A 152 -5.96 -3.95 0.06
N GLU A 153 -5.67 -3.42 -1.12
CA GLU A 153 -6.23 -2.14 -1.59
C GLU A 153 -6.07 -0.99 -0.57
N HIS A 154 -4.95 -0.94 0.17
CA HIS A 154 -4.74 0.07 1.20
C HIS A 154 -4.80 1.51 0.66
N ALA A 155 -4.41 1.74 -0.60
CA ALA A 155 -4.57 3.04 -1.25
C ALA A 155 -6.04 3.41 -1.45
N ARG A 156 -6.90 2.42 -1.83
CA ARG A 156 -8.34 2.61 -1.98
C ARG A 156 -9.02 2.87 -0.65
N GLU A 157 -8.66 2.13 0.40
CA GLU A 157 -9.15 2.34 1.75
C GLU A 157 -8.84 3.75 2.23
N ARG A 158 -7.60 4.20 2.08
CA ARG A 158 -7.16 5.55 2.43
C ARG A 158 -7.89 6.63 1.64
N ALA A 159 -8.04 6.47 0.32
CA ALA A 159 -8.81 7.39 -0.52
C ALA A 159 -10.28 7.48 -0.09
N SER A 160 -10.87 6.34 0.28
CA SER A 160 -12.25 6.28 0.78
C SER A 160 -12.40 7.01 2.12
N GLN A 161 -11.48 6.80 3.06
CA GLN A 161 -11.44 7.48 4.35
C GLN A 161 -11.27 9.00 4.17
N GLN A 162 -10.40 9.42 3.26
CA GLN A 162 -10.18 10.83 2.97
C GLN A 162 -11.42 11.50 2.35
N MET A 163 -12.15 10.80 1.47
CA MET A 163 -13.40 11.27 0.89
C MET A 163 -14.46 11.51 1.97
N VAL A 164 -14.62 10.56 2.91
CA VAL A 164 -15.54 10.71 4.05
C VAL A 164 -15.16 11.91 4.90
N ALA A 165 -13.90 12.04 5.26
CA ALA A 165 -13.43 13.13 6.10
C ALA A 165 -13.59 14.49 5.43
N ASN A 166 -13.26 14.63 4.15
CA ASN A 166 -13.46 15.87 3.40
C ASN A 166 -14.93 16.26 3.34
N SER A 167 -15.84 15.29 3.14
CA SER A 167 -17.28 15.53 3.15
C SER A 167 -17.77 16.00 4.53
N ALA A 168 -17.32 15.37 5.61
CA ALA A 168 -17.67 15.75 6.97
C ALA A 168 -17.14 17.16 7.33
N ILE A 169 -15.92 17.50 6.91
CA ILE A 169 -15.34 18.84 7.10
C ILE A 169 -16.15 19.89 6.35
N SER A 170 -16.51 19.62 5.09
CA SER A 170 -17.30 20.58 4.29
C SER A 170 -18.68 20.82 4.90
N ILE A 171 -19.36 19.77 5.35
CA ILE A 171 -20.67 19.89 6.03
C ILE A 171 -20.51 20.64 7.37
N GLY A 172 -19.53 20.28 8.16
CA GLY A 172 -19.26 20.94 9.45
C GLY A 172 -18.92 22.41 9.28
N ALA A 173 -18.07 22.78 8.32
CA ALA A 173 -17.74 24.16 8.02
C ALA A 173 -18.98 24.98 7.58
N ALA A 174 -19.83 24.38 6.73
CA ALA A 174 -21.07 25.03 6.29
C ALA A 174 -22.03 25.26 7.46
N LEU A 175 -22.20 24.29 8.36
CA LEU A 175 -23.06 24.43 9.55
C LEU A 175 -22.56 25.47 10.54
N LEU A 176 -21.24 25.64 10.65
CA LEU A 176 -20.59 26.61 11.54
C LEU A 176 -20.36 27.98 10.89
N GLY A 177 -20.71 28.13 9.60
CA GLY A 177 -20.52 29.39 8.86
C GLY A 177 -19.05 29.80 8.70
N LEU A 178 -18.11 28.83 8.64
CA LEU A 178 -16.67 29.11 8.64
C LEU A 178 -16.14 29.65 7.31
N GLY A 179 -16.90 29.64 6.25
CA GLY A 179 -16.46 30.03 4.91
C GLY A 179 -15.25 29.21 4.40
N ASP A 180 -14.73 29.59 3.22
CA ASP A 180 -13.65 28.83 2.54
C ASP A 180 -12.36 28.75 3.35
N VAL A 181 -12.00 29.82 4.07
CA VAL A 181 -10.76 29.88 4.88
C VAL A 181 -10.84 28.89 6.05
N GLY A 182 -11.98 28.83 6.74
CA GLY A 182 -12.18 27.92 7.85
C GLY A 182 -12.24 26.45 7.37
N GLN A 183 -12.87 26.20 6.22
CA GLN A 183 -12.89 24.88 5.59
C GLN A 183 -11.47 24.43 5.20
N GLN A 184 -10.68 25.28 4.55
CA GLN A 184 -9.29 25.00 4.21
C GLN A 184 -8.44 24.73 5.46
N GLY A 185 -8.59 25.55 6.51
CA GLY A 185 -7.90 25.34 7.78
C GLY A 185 -8.21 23.98 8.41
N ALA A 186 -9.47 23.57 8.43
CA ALA A 186 -9.89 22.26 8.92
C ALA A 186 -9.33 21.10 8.06
N GLN A 187 -9.25 21.31 6.74
CA GLN A 187 -8.70 20.35 5.79
C GLN A 187 -7.19 20.20 5.98
N TYR A 188 -6.44 21.28 6.17
CA TYR A 188 -5.01 21.22 6.49
C TYR A 188 -4.75 20.56 7.85
N ALA A 189 -5.55 20.84 8.87
CA ALA A 189 -5.45 20.19 10.17
C ALA A 189 -5.72 18.69 10.05
N TYR A 190 -6.74 18.27 9.28
CA TYR A 190 -7.02 16.86 9.01
C TYR A 190 -5.88 16.19 8.25
N MET A 191 -5.35 16.81 7.20
CA MET A 191 -4.20 16.29 6.45
C MET A 191 -2.94 16.19 7.32
N GLY A 192 -2.71 17.15 8.22
CA GLY A 192 -1.61 17.09 9.18
C GLY A 192 -1.74 15.97 10.20
N LEU A 193 -2.97 15.63 10.60
CA LEU A 193 -3.25 14.56 11.56
C LEU A 193 -3.40 13.19 10.90
N MET A 194 -3.97 13.12 9.68
CA MET A 194 -4.36 11.88 9.00
C MET A 194 -3.64 11.67 7.67
N GLY A 195 -2.97 12.71 7.12
CA GLY A 195 -2.04 12.60 5.97
C GLY A 195 -0.75 11.89 6.33
N LEU A 196 -0.78 11.16 7.45
CA LEU A 196 0.27 10.29 7.91
C LEU A 196 0.44 9.10 6.96
N PRO A 197 1.63 8.52 6.95
CA PRO A 197 1.93 7.27 6.25
C PRO A 197 0.87 6.20 6.57
N ASN A 198 0.86 5.11 5.84
CA ASN A 198 -0.09 4.00 6.05
C ASN A 198 -0.35 3.75 7.54
N SER A 199 -1.60 3.52 7.90
CA SER A 199 -1.95 3.24 9.29
C SER A 199 -1.14 2.05 9.82
N ARG A 200 -0.91 2.01 11.13
CA ARG A 200 -0.21 0.86 11.76
C ARG A 200 -0.85 -0.48 11.40
N ALA A 201 -2.19 -0.51 11.27
CA ALA A 201 -2.91 -1.71 10.87
C ALA A 201 -2.55 -2.13 9.44
N ASN A 202 -2.50 -1.18 8.49
CA ASN A 202 -2.14 -1.44 7.10
C ASN A 202 -0.71 -1.94 6.98
N GLU A 203 0.22 -1.36 7.76
CA GLU A 203 1.61 -1.81 7.79
C GLU A 203 1.74 -3.23 8.35
N THR A 204 1.05 -3.54 9.43
CA THR A 204 1.03 -4.90 10.02
C THR A 204 0.47 -5.92 9.04
N GLU A 205 -0.61 -5.60 8.33
CA GLU A 205 -1.19 -6.48 7.31
C GLU A 205 -0.22 -6.68 6.15
N ALA A 206 0.41 -5.61 5.67
CA ALA A 206 1.38 -5.67 4.58
C ALA A 206 2.63 -6.47 4.98
N ASP A 207 3.13 -6.32 6.19
CA ASP A 207 4.24 -7.09 6.72
C ASP A 207 3.93 -8.60 6.76
N ARG A 208 2.78 -8.96 7.33
CA ARG A 208 2.39 -10.37 7.48
C ARG A 208 2.13 -11.06 6.15
N ILE A 209 1.37 -10.42 5.25
CA ILE A 209 1.11 -10.96 3.91
C ILE A 209 2.42 -10.98 3.09
N GLY A 210 3.22 -9.93 3.17
CA GLY A 210 4.48 -9.81 2.45
C GLY A 210 5.49 -10.90 2.82
N VAL A 211 5.61 -11.21 4.12
CA VAL A 211 6.49 -12.27 4.60
C VAL A 211 6.02 -13.65 4.17
N GLU A 212 4.70 -13.88 4.08
CA GLU A 212 4.15 -15.13 3.54
C GLU A 212 4.38 -15.24 2.03
N LEU A 213 4.19 -14.15 1.27
CA LEU A 213 4.49 -14.11 -0.17
C LEU A 213 5.96 -14.44 -0.44
N ALA A 214 6.88 -13.84 0.32
CA ALA A 214 8.31 -14.10 0.22
C ALA A 214 8.63 -15.58 0.50
N ALA A 215 8.10 -16.14 1.59
CA ALA A 215 8.29 -17.53 1.96
C ALA A 215 7.78 -18.49 0.88
N ARG A 216 6.56 -18.28 0.36
CA ARG A 216 5.99 -19.08 -0.75
C ARG A 216 6.77 -18.93 -2.05
N GLY A 217 7.35 -17.74 -2.31
CA GLY A 217 8.27 -17.49 -3.41
C GLY A 217 9.64 -18.15 -3.22
N GLY A 218 9.89 -18.78 -2.06
CA GLY A 218 11.15 -19.47 -1.70
C GLY A 218 12.26 -18.50 -1.34
N TYR A 219 11.92 -17.37 -0.75
CA TYR A 219 12.84 -16.42 -0.11
C TYR A 219 12.77 -16.54 1.40
N ASP A 220 13.89 -16.37 2.09
CA ASP A 220 13.97 -16.51 3.54
C ASP A 220 13.09 -15.44 4.23
N PRO A 221 12.03 -15.83 4.95
CA PRO A 221 11.14 -14.87 5.62
C PRO A 221 11.83 -14.06 6.71
N LYS A 222 12.95 -14.55 7.28
CA LYS A 222 13.75 -13.82 8.28
C LYS A 222 14.42 -12.58 7.71
N ALA A 223 14.56 -12.52 6.40
CA ALA A 223 15.12 -11.36 5.72
C ALA A 223 14.26 -10.10 5.91
N ALA A 224 12.96 -10.23 6.14
CA ALA A 224 12.11 -9.09 6.50
C ALA A 224 12.56 -8.44 7.81
N VAL A 225 12.94 -9.24 8.81
CA VAL A 225 13.46 -8.72 10.09
C VAL A 225 14.80 -8.02 9.91
N THR A 226 15.74 -8.66 9.19
CA THR A 226 17.07 -8.06 8.96
C THR A 226 17.01 -6.78 8.15
N LEU A 227 16.09 -6.71 7.19
CA LEU A 227 15.83 -5.51 6.40
C LEU A 227 15.39 -4.32 7.27
N TRP A 228 14.37 -4.52 8.12
CA TRP A 228 13.89 -3.44 9.00
C TRP A 228 14.95 -3.00 10.01
N GLN A 229 15.72 -3.94 10.55
CA GLN A 229 16.88 -3.62 11.41
C GLN A 229 17.96 -2.82 10.66
N LYS A 230 18.20 -3.16 9.39
CA LYS A 230 19.16 -2.46 8.53
C LYS A 230 18.67 -1.02 8.24
N MET A 231 17.39 -0.86 7.87
CA MET A 231 16.78 0.45 7.64
C MET A 231 16.80 1.34 8.90
N ALA A 232 16.48 0.76 10.06
CA ALA A 232 16.49 1.49 11.32
C ALA A 232 17.89 2.03 11.69
N ARG A 233 18.96 1.29 11.35
CA ARG A 233 20.35 1.73 11.62
C ARG A 233 20.80 2.84 10.67
N LEU A 234 20.35 2.84 9.43
CA LEU A 234 20.79 3.80 8.41
C LEU A 234 19.98 5.09 8.41
N GLY A 235 18.78 5.10 9.01
CA GLY A 235 17.87 6.25 9.04
C GLY A 235 18.25 7.38 10.02
N GLY A 236 19.47 7.44 10.53
CA GLY A 236 19.87 8.37 11.60
C GLY A 236 20.04 9.84 11.18
N GLU A 237 20.50 10.14 9.97
CA GLU A 237 20.78 11.53 9.53
C GLU A 237 19.88 12.01 8.37
N GLU A 238 19.47 11.11 7.47
CA GLU A 238 18.47 11.40 6.43
C GLU A 238 17.39 10.32 6.48
N PRO A 239 16.13 10.68 6.77
CA PRO A 239 15.04 9.70 6.76
C PRO A 239 14.89 9.12 5.36
N MET A 240 15.09 7.80 5.23
CA MET A 240 14.87 7.11 3.96
C MET A 240 13.43 7.33 3.51
N LYS A 241 13.23 7.65 2.25
CA LYS A 241 11.90 7.94 1.69
C LYS A 241 10.92 6.78 1.92
N PHE A 242 11.39 5.56 1.85
CA PHE A 242 10.59 4.37 2.19
C PHE A 242 10.07 4.43 3.62
N MET A 243 10.91 4.82 4.60
CA MET A 243 10.49 4.91 6.00
C MET A 243 9.54 6.07 6.30
N SER A 244 9.50 7.11 5.45
CA SER A 244 8.53 8.20 5.60
C SER A 244 7.09 7.76 5.30
N THR A 245 6.93 6.79 4.40
CA THR A 245 5.63 6.20 4.05
C THR A 245 5.33 4.91 4.82
N HIS A 246 6.37 4.22 5.30
CA HIS A 246 6.31 2.96 6.05
C HIS A 246 7.13 3.07 7.35
N PRO A 247 6.61 3.71 8.40
CA PRO A 247 7.34 3.92 9.64
C PRO A 247 7.73 2.59 10.29
N SER A 248 9.00 2.48 10.69
CA SER A 248 9.43 1.33 11.49
C SER A 248 9.09 1.54 12.97
N SER A 249 8.83 0.44 13.66
CA SER A 249 8.73 0.40 15.12
C SER A 249 9.29 -0.91 15.67
N ALA A 250 9.67 -0.91 16.93
CA ALA A 250 10.09 -2.14 17.59
C ALA A 250 9.00 -3.23 17.55
N ASP A 251 7.73 -2.82 17.63
CA ASP A 251 6.58 -3.71 17.54
C ASP A 251 6.49 -4.42 16.19
N ARG A 252 6.79 -3.71 15.07
CA ARG A 252 6.81 -4.31 13.73
C ARG A 252 7.89 -5.37 13.60
N ILE A 253 9.10 -5.10 14.11
CA ILE A 253 10.21 -6.05 14.10
C ILE A 253 9.88 -7.29 14.94
N ALA A 254 9.24 -7.12 16.10
CA ALA A 254 8.81 -8.21 16.94
C ALA A 254 7.72 -9.06 16.25
N ASP A 255 6.72 -8.42 15.67
CA ASP A 255 5.63 -9.09 14.92
C ASP A 255 6.20 -9.87 13.71
N LEU A 256 7.05 -9.26 12.91
CA LEU A 256 7.73 -9.91 11.79
C LEU A 256 8.54 -11.14 12.22
N THR A 257 9.19 -11.09 13.38
CA THR A 257 9.95 -12.23 13.91
C THR A 257 9.02 -13.43 14.17
N VAL A 258 7.85 -13.19 14.76
CA VAL A 258 6.84 -14.23 15.01
C VAL A 258 6.30 -14.79 13.70
N TYR A 259 5.95 -13.91 12.74
CA TYR A 259 5.35 -14.35 11.49
C TYR A 259 6.37 -14.99 10.53
N ALA A 260 7.64 -14.58 10.55
CA ALA A 260 8.71 -15.29 9.84
C ALA A 260 8.83 -16.75 10.28
N GLN A 261 8.73 -17.00 11.59
CA GLN A 261 8.71 -18.37 12.12
C GLN A 261 7.45 -19.13 11.68
N ARG A 262 6.28 -18.49 11.70
CA ARG A 262 5.00 -19.08 11.32
C ARG A 262 4.99 -19.55 9.86
N VAL A 263 5.62 -18.82 8.95
CA VAL A 263 5.67 -19.13 7.51
C VAL A 263 6.91 -19.94 7.10
N GLU A 264 7.82 -20.23 8.02
CA GLU A 264 9.03 -21.04 7.77
C GLU A 264 8.72 -22.36 7.04
N PRO A 265 7.66 -23.13 7.40
CA PRO A 265 7.32 -24.37 6.69
C PRO A 265 7.03 -24.14 5.21
N LEU A 266 6.40 -23.01 4.83
CA LEU A 266 6.11 -22.65 3.43
C LEU A 266 7.41 -22.39 2.65
N TYR A 267 8.35 -21.69 3.29
CA TYR A 267 9.68 -21.48 2.71
C TYR A 267 10.43 -22.77 2.48
N GLN A 268 10.44 -23.67 3.47
CA GLN A 268 11.09 -24.98 3.33
C GLN A 268 10.45 -25.82 2.25
N GLN A 269 9.13 -25.78 2.08
CA GLN A 269 8.43 -26.45 0.99
C GLN A 269 8.82 -25.86 -0.37
N ALA A 270 8.79 -24.53 -0.52
CA ALA A 270 9.14 -23.86 -1.76
C ALA A 270 10.60 -24.12 -2.20
N ARG A 271 11.53 -24.32 -1.25
CA ARG A 271 12.93 -24.70 -1.57
C ARG A 271 13.09 -26.11 -2.11
N LYS A 272 12.23 -27.05 -1.72
CA LYS A 272 12.30 -28.45 -2.19
C LYS A 272 11.80 -28.59 -3.63
N THR A 273 11.04 -27.62 -4.12
CA THR A 273 10.47 -27.65 -5.49
C THR A 273 11.29 -26.82 -6.48
N ARG A 274 12.43 -26.32 -6.06
CA ARG A 274 13.46 -25.65 -6.88
C ARG A 274 14.43 -26.70 -7.51
#